data_0d782e29ea72637f68889e8151af5135
#
_entry.id   0d782e29ea72637f68889e8151af5135
#
_cell.length_a   1.000
_cell.length_b   1.000
_cell.length_c   1.000
_cell.angle_alpha   90.00
_cell.angle_beta   90.00
_cell.angle_gamma   90.00
#
_symmetry.space_group_name_H-M   'P 1'
#
loop_
_entity.id
_entity.type
_entity.pdbx_description
1 polymer ?
#
loop_
_entity_poly.entity_id
_entity_poly.type
_entity_poly.pdbx_seq_one_letter_code
_entity_poly.pdbx_strand_id
1 'polypeptide(L)'
;MSGNVMIIDYPNNRPLPQYPRNIMLAARDYMKKTGIADKMLILPEFEFYLFDEAGWKLDGQHQEAFVDYEQAHWNSDSQSQGNIVPFQKNYHIAKPYDTTYDCRSEMVLRIEEAGIPVKYHHPEVSASGQFEIEPLLGEVTQMADATVLIKYIIKNTAQEYGMCATFMPKPVYGEAGSGMHVHMLLMKGDKPVFSDDKGYSHLSKTAHYFMGGLLKHIDSLCALTNPSTNSFKRLVPGFEAPVTVGYATSNRSAVIRIPAYAKTPNMRRFELRNPDATCNPYLAYAAILMAGLDGVKNKIDPHKNGWGPFDVNLYHLPEEEKAKLKGLPVSLDKALDALEADHAYLTQGGVFPEDLIVNYIKNKRSECADLAKIPTVPEFDRYFNC
;
A
#
# COMPACT_ATOMS: atom_id res chain seq x y z
N MET A 1 8.27 3.14 -21.32
CA MET A 1 9.65 2.69 -21.01
C MET A 1 10.11 3.30 -19.69
N SER A 2 10.52 2.49 -18.73
CA SER A 2 11.16 2.98 -17.50
C SER A 2 12.67 3.16 -17.74
N GLY A 3 13.24 4.25 -17.27
CA GLY A 3 14.64 4.59 -17.50
C GLY A 3 15.36 5.03 -16.23
N ASN A 4 16.69 5.03 -16.25
CA ASN A 4 17.52 5.55 -15.19
C ASN A 4 17.93 6.99 -15.51
N VAL A 5 17.95 7.87 -14.52
CA VAL A 5 18.49 9.21 -14.65
C VAL A 5 19.97 9.18 -14.26
N MET A 6 20.81 9.77 -15.10
CA MET A 6 22.24 9.81 -14.92
C MET A 6 22.72 11.27 -14.76
N ILE A 7 23.73 11.47 -13.93
CA ILE A 7 24.52 12.69 -13.93
C ILE A 7 25.54 12.55 -15.06
N ILE A 8 25.54 13.50 -15.98
CA ILE A 8 26.51 13.55 -17.07
C ILE A 8 27.74 14.32 -16.60
N ASP A 9 28.77 13.55 -16.24
CA ASP A 9 30.08 14.07 -15.81
C ASP A 9 31.15 13.33 -16.62
N TYR A 10 31.41 13.82 -17.83
CA TYR A 10 32.34 13.16 -18.76
C TYR A 10 33.77 13.10 -18.18
N PRO A 11 34.46 11.93 -18.24
CA PRO A 11 34.02 10.69 -18.87
C PRO A 11 33.19 9.75 -17.93
N ASN A 12 32.91 10.12 -16.69
CA ASN A 12 32.41 9.26 -15.64
C ASN A 12 30.92 9.51 -15.34
N ASN A 13 30.04 9.23 -16.33
CA ASN A 13 28.60 9.25 -16.06
C ASN A 13 28.24 8.33 -14.89
N ARG A 14 27.43 8.83 -13.95
CA ARG A 14 26.98 8.07 -12.77
C ARG A 14 25.49 8.19 -12.55
N PRO A 15 24.84 7.18 -11.95
CA PRO A 15 23.43 7.27 -11.57
C PRO A 15 23.17 8.48 -10.66
N LEU A 16 22.07 9.23 -10.92
CA LEU A 16 21.61 10.25 -9.99
C LEU A 16 21.09 9.57 -8.71
N PRO A 17 21.73 9.75 -7.54
CA PRO A 17 21.43 8.97 -6.36
C PRO A 17 20.03 9.28 -5.77
N GLN A 18 19.47 10.47 -6.00
CA GLN A 18 18.14 10.88 -5.53
C GLN A 18 17.01 10.36 -6.44
N TYR A 19 17.32 9.81 -7.63
CA TYR A 19 16.29 9.34 -8.54
C TYR A 19 15.64 8.05 -8.02
N PRO A 20 14.30 7.98 -7.85
CA PRO A 20 13.65 6.87 -7.13
C PRO A 20 13.99 5.48 -7.68
N ARG A 21 14.02 5.31 -9.01
CA ARG A 21 14.37 4.00 -9.60
C ARG A 21 15.82 3.59 -9.31
N ASN A 22 16.76 4.55 -9.26
CA ASN A 22 18.15 4.29 -8.90
C ASN A 22 18.28 3.87 -7.42
N ILE A 23 17.44 4.41 -6.52
CA ILE A 23 17.37 4.00 -5.12
C ILE A 23 16.90 2.54 -5.01
N MET A 24 15.89 2.15 -5.77
CA MET A 24 15.44 0.74 -5.79
C MET A 24 16.56 -0.20 -6.27
N LEU A 25 17.28 0.20 -7.31
CA LEU A 25 18.44 -0.56 -7.80
C LEU A 25 19.54 -0.65 -6.73
N ALA A 26 19.84 0.44 -6.03
CA ALA A 26 20.81 0.48 -4.94
C ALA A 26 20.39 -0.42 -3.77
N ALA A 27 19.09 -0.44 -3.38
CA ALA A 27 18.57 -1.32 -2.35
C ALA A 27 18.71 -2.80 -2.73
N ARG A 28 18.39 -3.16 -3.97
CA ARG A 28 18.59 -4.50 -4.51
C ARG A 28 20.06 -4.92 -4.48
N ASP A 29 20.95 -4.04 -4.89
CA ASP A 29 22.38 -4.34 -4.92
C ASP A 29 22.96 -4.42 -3.48
N TYR A 30 22.43 -3.61 -2.55
CA TYR A 30 22.74 -3.73 -1.13
C TYR A 30 22.29 -5.08 -0.55
N MET A 31 21.08 -5.54 -0.86
CA MET A 31 20.59 -6.88 -0.47
C MET A 31 21.57 -7.97 -0.89
N LYS A 32 22.01 -7.96 -2.16
CA LYS A 32 23.02 -8.93 -2.66
C LYS A 32 24.33 -8.87 -1.89
N LYS A 33 24.82 -7.65 -1.59
CA LYS A 33 26.07 -7.46 -0.81
C LYS A 33 25.96 -8.00 0.61
N THR A 34 24.77 -7.99 1.23
CA THR A 34 24.58 -8.58 2.58
C THR A 34 24.70 -10.10 2.58
N GLY A 35 24.56 -10.76 1.43
CA GLY A 35 24.56 -12.21 1.29
C GLY A 35 23.29 -12.89 1.83
N ILE A 36 22.29 -12.13 2.29
CA ILE A 36 21.00 -12.65 2.79
C ILE A 36 20.19 -13.26 1.65
N ALA A 37 20.05 -12.53 0.56
CA ALA A 37 19.30 -12.93 -0.62
C ALA A 37 19.88 -12.26 -1.88
N ASP A 38 19.49 -12.73 -3.04
CA ASP A 38 19.85 -12.14 -4.33
C ASP A 38 18.66 -11.61 -5.14
N LYS A 39 17.45 -12.03 -4.76
CA LYS A 39 16.19 -11.54 -5.33
C LYS A 39 15.15 -11.32 -4.24
N MET A 40 14.36 -10.26 -4.39
CA MET A 40 13.10 -10.06 -3.69
C MET A 40 11.98 -10.16 -4.72
N LEU A 41 11.03 -11.04 -4.48
CA LEU A 41 9.81 -11.14 -5.26
C LEU A 41 8.70 -10.46 -4.49
N ILE A 42 7.92 -9.63 -5.18
CA ILE A 42 6.77 -8.95 -4.60
C ILE A 42 5.54 -9.09 -5.50
N LEU A 43 4.39 -8.90 -4.89
CA LEU A 43 3.10 -8.82 -5.54
C LEU A 43 2.32 -7.71 -4.84
N PRO A 44 2.13 -6.54 -5.48
CA PRO A 44 1.22 -5.50 -5.00
C PRO A 44 -0.21 -5.81 -5.43
N GLU A 45 -1.17 -5.72 -4.52
CA GLU A 45 -2.61 -5.75 -4.80
C GLU A 45 -3.06 -4.31 -5.08
N PHE A 46 -3.72 -4.06 -6.20
CA PHE A 46 -4.16 -2.72 -6.60
C PHE A 46 -5.64 -2.55 -6.32
N GLU A 47 -5.98 -1.93 -5.19
CA GLU A 47 -7.33 -1.48 -4.91
C GLU A 47 -7.53 -0.05 -5.46
N PHE A 48 -8.67 0.19 -6.09
CA PHE A 48 -9.01 1.49 -6.68
C PHE A 48 -10.52 1.66 -6.79
N TYR A 49 -10.95 2.91 -7.01
CA TYR A 49 -12.33 3.24 -7.31
C TYR A 49 -12.49 3.63 -8.78
N LEU A 50 -13.62 3.23 -9.35
CA LEU A 50 -14.15 3.74 -10.62
C LEU A 50 -15.41 4.55 -10.32
N PHE A 51 -15.45 5.77 -10.81
CA PHE A 51 -16.61 6.64 -10.72
C PHE A 51 -17.10 7.03 -12.11
N ASP A 52 -18.41 7.15 -12.27
CA ASP A 52 -19.02 7.71 -13.48
C ASP A 52 -18.79 9.22 -13.51
N GLU A 53 -18.81 9.87 -12.35
CA GLU A 53 -18.53 11.30 -12.22
C GLU A 53 -17.72 11.59 -10.95
N ALA A 54 -16.81 12.56 -11.05
CA ALA A 54 -16.10 13.10 -9.91
C ALA A 54 -15.79 14.58 -10.14
N GLY A 55 -16.01 15.40 -9.13
CA GLY A 55 -15.73 16.83 -9.22
C GLY A 55 -15.37 17.41 -7.86
N TRP A 56 -14.63 18.54 -7.89
CA TRP A 56 -14.33 19.30 -6.68
C TRP A 56 -14.21 20.77 -7.00
N LYS A 57 -14.56 21.59 -6.02
CA LYS A 57 -14.38 23.04 -6.08
C LYS A 57 -13.87 23.55 -4.74
N LEU A 58 -12.83 24.33 -4.78
CA LEU A 58 -12.23 24.97 -3.61
C LEU A 58 -11.93 26.43 -3.95
N ASP A 59 -12.76 27.33 -3.44
CA ASP A 59 -12.57 28.79 -3.51
C ASP A 59 -13.09 29.43 -2.22
N GLY A 60 -13.10 30.77 -2.15
CA GLY A 60 -13.57 31.48 -0.95
C GLY A 60 -15.06 31.33 -0.62
N GLN A 61 -15.86 30.80 -1.57
CA GLN A 61 -17.29 30.61 -1.42
C GLN A 61 -17.71 29.14 -1.35
N HIS A 62 -16.94 28.24 -1.99
CA HIS A 62 -17.30 26.83 -2.13
C HIS A 62 -16.18 25.93 -1.65
N GLN A 63 -16.55 24.92 -0.89
CA GLN A 63 -15.70 23.80 -0.50
C GLN A 63 -16.52 22.52 -0.70
N GLU A 64 -16.41 21.94 -1.85
CA GLU A 64 -17.14 20.73 -2.20
C GLU A 64 -16.26 19.75 -2.94
N ALA A 65 -16.51 18.48 -2.72
CA ALA A 65 -16.06 17.37 -3.54
C ALA A 65 -17.22 16.39 -3.65
N PHE A 66 -17.47 15.89 -4.84
CA PHE A 66 -18.47 14.85 -5.05
C PHE A 66 -17.89 13.75 -5.94
N VAL A 67 -18.43 12.57 -5.77
CA VAL A 67 -18.20 11.42 -6.62
C VAL A 67 -19.55 10.75 -6.86
N ASP A 68 -19.75 10.15 -8.03
CA ASP A 68 -20.91 9.34 -8.32
C ASP A 68 -20.53 8.04 -9.01
N TYR A 69 -21.29 7.00 -8.72
CA TYR A 69 -21.20 5.69 -9.32
C TYR A 69 -22.61 5.12 -9.46
N GLU A 70 -23.01 4.75 -10.66
CA GLU A 70 -24.38 4.36 -10.99
C GLU A 70 -24.96 3.33 -10.01
N GLN A 71 -24.17 2.34 -9.61
CA GLN A 71 -24.60 1.27 -8.71
C GLN A 71 -24.48 1.61 -7.23
N ALA A 72 -24.04 2.82 -6.87
CA ALA A 72 -23.86 3.20 -5.46
C ALA A 72 -25.21 3.25 -4.73
N HIS A 73 -25.16 2.89 -3.44
CA HIS A 73 -26.36 2.79 -2.60
C HIS A 73 -27.17 4.10 -2.47
N TRP A 74 -26.56 5.26 -2.68
CA TRP A 74 -27.26 6.55 -2.67
C TRP A 74 -28.09 6.81 -3.92
N ASN A 75 -27.94 6.00 -4.98
CA ASN A 75 -28.72 6.06 -6.21
C ASN A 75 -29.93 5.12 -6.20
N SER A 76 -30.38 4.66 -5.03
CA SER A 76 -31.49 3.68 -4.90
C SER A 76 -32.87 4.18 -5.35
N ASP A 77 -33.06 5.48 -5.49
CA ASP A 77 -34.25 6.14 -6.02
C ASP A 77 -34.16 6.51 -7.51
N SER A 78 -33.00 6.25 -8.12
CA SER A 78 -32.75 6.52 -9.54
C SER A 78 -33.36 5.44 -10.45
N GLN A 79 -33.37 5.71 -11.77
CA GLN A 79 -33.81 4.74 -12.78
C GLN A 79 -32.67 3.74 -13.14
N SER A 80 -32.01 3.18 -12.17
CA SER A 80 -30.80 2.36 -12.29
C SER A 80 -31.05 0.93 -12.77
N GLN A 81 -32.19 0.59 -13.33
CA GLN A 81 -32.56 -0.77 -13.77
C GLN A 81 -32.45 -1.86 -12.67
N GLY A 82 -32.44 -1.47 -11.40
CA GLY A 82 -32.37 -2.40 -10.27
C GLY A 82 -30.99 -2.96 -9.96
N ASN A 83 -29.91 -2.39 -10.52
CA ASN A 83 -28.54 -2.84 -10.30
C ASN A 83 -27.84 -2.17 -9.10
N ILE A 84 -28.58 -1.54 -8.21
CA ILE A 84 -28.00 -0.90 -7.02
C ILE A 84 -27.41 -1.96 -6.09
N VAL A 85 -26.17 -1.74 -5.68
CA VAL A 85 -25.47 -2.59 -4.73
C VAL A 85 -25.69 -2.06 -3.31
N PRO A 86 -26.21 -2.87 -2.37
CA PRO A 86 -26.36 -2.45 -0.98
C PRO A 86 -25.05 -2.08 -0.34
N PHE A 87 -25.06 -1.16 0.62
CA PHE A 87 -23.91 -0.68 1.35
C PHE A 87 -22.98 -1.82 1.81
N GLN A 88 -21.69 -1.74 1.47
CA GLN A 88 -20.65 -2.74 1.77
C GLN A 88 -20.95 -4.18 1.26
N LYS A 89 -21.73 -4.36 0.20
CA LYS A 89 -22.09 -5.68 -0.35
C LYS A 89 -21.54 -5.92 -1.77
N ASN A 90 -20.51 -5.19 -2.18
CA ASN A 90 -19.95 -5.29 -3.52
C ASN A 90 -18.92 -6.44 -3.67
N TYR A 91 -18.42 -7.00 -2.57
CA TYR A 91 -17.36 -8.01 -2.61
C TYR A 91 -17.73 -9.24 -3.43
N HIS A 92 -16.98 -9.48 -4.51
CA HIS A 92 -17.16 -10.60 -5.44
C HIS A 92 -18.56 -10.73 -6.09
N ILE A 93 -19.28 -9.63 -6.24
CA ILE A 93 -20.51 -9.68 -7.07
C ILE A 93 -20.15 -10.05 -8.52
N ALA A 94 -21.08 -10.67 -9.22
CA ALA A 94 -20.89 -11.16 -10.59
C ALA A 94 -21.94 -10.53 -11.53
N LYS A 95 -21.70 -10.63 -12.85
CA LYS A 95 -22.71 -10.25 -13.85
C LYS A 95 -24.03 -10.99 -13.59
N PRO A 96 -25.20 -10.35 -13.79
CA PRO A 96 -25.40 -9.01 -14.39
C PRO A 96 -25.20 -7.83 -13.43
N TYR A 97 -25.00 -8.07 -12.13
CA TYR A 97 -24.90 -7.00 -11.12
C TYR A 97 -23.54 -6.27 -11.14
N ASP A 98 -22.50 -6.89 -11.65
CA ASP A 98 -21.20 -6.27 -11.89
C ASP A 98 -21.18 -5.62 -13.28
N THR A 99 -21.60 -4.36 -13.37
CA THR A 99 -21.69 -3.62 -14.63
C THR A 99 -20.34 -3.19 -15.17
N THR A 100 -19.30 -3.13 -14.33
CA THR A 100 -17.93 -2.71 -14.70
C THR A 100 -17.00 -3.87 -15.08
N TYR A 101 -17.51 -5.10 -15.11
CA TYR A 101 -16.70 -6.29 -15.41
C TYR A 101 -15.91 -6.17 -16.73
N ASP A 102 -16.55 -5.68 -17.81
CA ASP A 102 -15.91 -5.57 -19.12
C ASP A 102 -14.80 -4.51 -19.14
N CYS A 103 -15.03 -3.37 -18.46
CA CYS A 103 -14.00 -2.34 -18.30
C CYS A 103 -12.75 -2.91 -17.58
N ARG A 104 -12.94 -3.61 -16.47
CA ARG A 104 -11.81 -4.23 -15.75
C ARG A 104 -11.14 -5.36 -16.53
N SER A 105 -11.90 -6.14 -17.28
CA SER A 105 -11.35 -7.17 -18.15
C SER A 105 -10.45 -6.56 -19.23
N GLU A 106 -10.86 -5.45 -19.84
CA GLU A 106 -10.05 -4.72 -20.80
C GLU A 106 -8.75 -4.17 -20.14
N MET A 107 -8.84 -3.64 -18.90
CA MET A 107 -7.66 -3.25 -18.14
C MET A 107 -6.68 -4.40 -17.98
N VAL A 108 -7.17 -5.59 -17.62
CA VAL A 108 -6.34 -6.80 -17.46
C VAL A 108 -5.69 -7.19 -18.78
N LEU A 109 -6.44 -7.24 -19.87
CA LEU A 109 -5.88 -7.58 -21.19
C LEU A 109 -4.73 -6.65 -21.58
N ARG A 110 -4.88 -5.34 -21.39
CA ARG A 110 -3.84 -4.34 -21.67
C ARG A 110 -2.62 -4.46 -20.74
N ILE A 111 -2.84 -4.81 -19.49
CA ILE A 111 -1.76 -5.07 -18.53
C ILE A 111 -0.97 -6.31 -18.97
N GLU A 112 -1.65 -7.37 -19.39
CA GLU A 112 -1.01 -8.59 -19.90
C GLU A 112 -0.29 -8.38 -21.24
N GLU A 113 -0.87 -7.60 -22.16
CA GLU A 113 -0.21 -7.16 -23.40
C GLU A 113 1.06 -6.35 -23.15
N ALA A 114 1.10 -5.60 -22.03
CA ALA A 114 2.31 -4.90 -21.58
C ALA A 114 3.37 -5.82 -20.94
N GLY A 115 3.11 -7.14 -20.90
CA GLY A 115 4.02 -8.16 -20.38
C GLY A 115 3.96 -8.34 -18.86
N ILE A 116 2.89 -7.88 -18.20
CA ILE A 116 2.66 -8.02 -16.76
C ILE A 116 1.56 -9.06 -16.54
N PRO A 117 1.88 -10.30 -16.12
CA PRO A 117 0.86 -11.33 -15.92
C PRO A 117 -0.06 -10.97 -14.75
N VAL A 118 -1.36 -11.10 -14.96
CA VAL A 118 -2.39 -10.84 -13.96
C VAL A 118 -2.93 -12.14 -13.39
N LYS A 119 -3.21 -12.15 -12.10
CA LYS A 119 -3.76 -13.32 -11.40
C LYS A 119 -5.29 -13.33 -11.45
N TYR A 120 -5.90 -12.21 -11.10
CA TYR A 120 -7.34 -11.99 -11.14
C TYR A 120 -7.70 -10.52 -10.99
N HIS A 121 -8.98 -10.21 -11.19
CA HIS A 121 -9.62 -8.96 -10.77
C HIS A 121 -11.01 -9.26 -10.20
N HIS A 122 -11.48 -8.41 -9.31
CA HIS A 122 -12.82 -8.53 -8.72
C HIS A 122 -13.33 -7.21 -8.15
N PRO A 123 -14.66 -7.10 -7.93
CA PRO A 123 -15.23 -6.05 -7.09
C PRO A 123 -14.78 -6.20 -5.64
N GLU A 124 -14.45 -5.07 -5.00
CA GLU A 124 -14.10 -4.96 -3.59
C GLU A 124 -15.30 -4.58 -2.71
N VAL A 125 -15.08 -4.41 -1.39
CA VAL A 125 -16.14 -4.29 -0.39
C VAL A 125 -17.07 -3.09 -0.60
N SER A 126 -16.51 -1.92 -1.01
CA SER A 126 -17.34 -0.72 -1.16
C SER A 126 -18.30 -0.80 -2.32
N ALA A 127 -19.58 -0.59 -2.02
CA ALA A 127 -20.65 -0.52 -3.00
C ALA A 127 -20.58 0.71 -3.93
N SER A 128 -19.68 1.62 -3.66
CA SER A 128 -19.51 2.87 -4.39
C SER A 128 -18.43 2.78 -5.49
N GLY A 129 -18.24 1.58 -6.07
CA GLY A 129 -17.37 1.38 -7.22
C GLY A 129 -15.92 1.02 -6.88
N GLN A 130 -15.67 0.23 -5.83
CA GLN A 130 -14.34 -0.25 -5.47
C GLN A 130 -14.00 -1.59 -6.11
N PHE A 131 -12.76 -1.72 -6.61
CA PHE A 131 -12.27 -2.88 -7.33
C PHE A 131 -10.82 -3.16 -6.99
N GLU A 132 -10.39 -4.41 -7.29
CA GLU A 132 -9.01 -4.86 -7.16
C GLU A 132 -8.52 -5.56 -8.42
N ILE A 133 -7.25 -5.32 -8.75
CA ILE A 133 -6.48 -6.08 -9.74
C ILE A 133 -5.19 -6.57 -9.07
N GLU A 134 -4.95 -7.89 -9.11
CA GLU A 134 -3.77 -8.54 -8.52
C GLU A 134 -2.88 -9.14 -9.61
N PRO A 135 -1.65 -8.63 -9.83
CA PRO A 135 -0.68 -9.26 -10.73
C PRO A 135 -0.06 -10.51 -10.10
N LEU A 136 0.75 -11.25 -10.86
CA LEU A 136 1.57 -12.32 -10.31
C LEU A 136 2.83 -11.77 -9.61
N LEU A 137 3.46 -12.60 -8.76
CA LEU A 137 4.76 -12.31 -8.15
C LEU A 137 5.82 -12.01 -9.21
N GLY A 138 6.54 -10.91 -9.04
CA GLY A 138 7.62 -10.49 -9.91
C GLY A 138 8.83 -9.93 -9.14
N GLU A 139 9.97 -9.78 -9.80
CA GLU A 139 11.17 -9.17 -9.22
C GLU A 139 10.87 -7.72 -8.84
N VAL A 140 11.35 -7.28 -7.68
CA VAL A 140 10.96 -6.03 -7.03
C VAL A 140 11.15 -4.80 -7.91
N THR A 141 12.22 -4.70 -8.69
CA THR A 141 12.46 -3.55 -9.59
C THR A 141 11.48 -3.56 -10.76
N GLN A 142 11.25 -4.74 -11.35
CA GLN A 142 10.28 -4.91 -12.42
C GLN A 142 8.86 -4.61 -11.95
N MET A 143 8.51 -5.03 -10.72
CA MET A 143 7.21 -4.73 -10.14
C MET A 143 7.05 -3.26 -9.76
N ALA A 144 8.13 -2.55 -9.40
CA ALA A 144 8.07 -1.10 -9.23
C ALA A 144 7.79 -0.38 -10.56
N ASP A 145 8.45 -0.81 -11.64
CA ASP A 145 8.16 -0.34 -13.01
C ASP A 145 6.71 -0.68 -13.41
N ALA A 146 6.28 -1.93 -13.16
CA ALA A 146 4.93 -2.41 -13.44
C ALA A 146 3.86 -1.63 -12.66
N THR A 147 4.10 -1.30 -11.39
CA THR A 147 3.15 -0.51 -10.56
C THR A 147 2.81 0.82 -11.22
N VAL A 148 3.81 1.54 -11.75
CA VAL A 148 3.58 2.80 -12.47
C VAL A 148 2.75 2.57 -13.73
N LEU A 149 3.08 1.54 -14.50
CA LEU A 149 2.40 1.22 -15.76
C LEU A 149 0.96 0.71 -15.54
N ILE A 150 0.73 -0.15 -14.55
CA ILE A 150 -0.61 -0.64 -14.18
C ILE A 150 -1.53 0.53 -13.84
N LYS A 151 -1.08 1.46 -12.99
CA LYS A 151 -1.86 2.65 -12.62
C LYS A 151 -2.17 3.53 -13.83
N TYR A 152 -1.23 3.65 -14.75
CA TYR A 152 -1.42 4.38 -16.01
C TYR A 152 -2.48 3.70 -16.89
N ILE A 153 -2.37 2.38 -17.10
CA ILE A 153 -3.31 1.60 -17.91
C ILE A 153 -4.72 1.69 -17.33
N ILE A 154 -4.88 1.44 -16.02
CA ILE A 154 -6.18 1.49 -15.34
C ILE A 154 -6.87 2.86 -15.56
N LYS A 155 -6.15 3.97 -15.36
CA LYS A 155 -6.71 5.32 -15.52
C LYS A 155 -7.10 5.62 -16.97
N ASN A 156 -6.27 5.25 -17.94
CA ASN A 156 -6.57 5.51 -19.34
C ASN A 156 -7.72 4.63 -19.84
N THR A 157 -7.74 3.35 -19.47
CA THR A 157 -8.85 2.47 -19.85
C THR A 157 -10.16 2.92 -19.24
N ALA A 158 -10.18 3.33 -17.97
CA ALA A 158 -11.38 3.88 -17.34
C ALA A 158 -11.94 5.07 -18.13
N GLN A 159 -11.07 5.99 -18.56
CA GLN A 159 -11.47 7.16 -19.34
C GLN A 159 -12.10 6.78 -20.70
N GLU A 160 -11.59 5.74 -21.35
CA GLU A 160 -12.16 5.24 -22.62
C GLU A 160 -13.57 4.64 -22.43
N TYR A 161 -13.87 4.14 -21.22
CA TYR A 161 -15.20 3.66 -20.82
C TYR A 161 -16.10 4.75 -20.24
N GLY A 162 -15.69 6.02 -20.32
CA GLY A 162 -16.46 7.15 -19.80
C GLY A 162 -16.44 7.29 -18.28
N MET A 163 -15.49 6.60 -17.61
CA MET A 163 -15.33 6.58 -16.15
C MET A 163 -14.05 7.26 -15.72
N CYS A 164 -13.92 7.58 -14.46
CA CYS A 164 -12.66 8.05 -13.87
C CYS A 164 -12.17 7.09 -12.76
N ALA A 165 -10.89 6.68 -12.84
CA ALA A 165 -10.25 5.81 -11.87
C ALA A 165 -9.41 6.61 -10.88
N THR A 166 -9.55 6.31 -9.57
CA THR A 166 -8.72 6.90 -8.52
C THR A 166 -8.10 5.84 -7.62
N PHE A 167 -6.84 6.07 -7.25
CA PHE A 167 -6.11 5.33 -6.23
C PHE A 167 -6.05 6.10 -4.90
N MET A 168 -6.93 7.06 -4.71
CA MET A 168 -7.06 7.80 -3.46
C MET A 168 -7.41 6.83 -2.32
N PRO A 169 -6.67 6.81 -1.20
CA PRO A 169 -6.84 5.80 -0.16
C PRO A 169 -8.22 5.82 0.52
N LYS A 170 -8.85 6.98 0.62
CA LYS A 170 -10.19 7.14 1.21
C LYS A 170 -10.98 8.21 0.46
N PRO A 171 -11.53 7.89 -0.72
CA PRO A 171 -12.29 8.86 -1.50
C PRO A 171 -13.74 9.05 -1.00
N VAL A 172 -14.33 8.03 -0.36
CA VAL A 172 -15.72 8.03 0.07
C VAL A 172 -15.82 7.91 1.59
N TYR A 173 -16.55 8.83 2.22
CA TYR A 173 -16.84 8.77 3.65
C TYR A 173 -17.74 7.58 3.98
N GLY A 174 -17.42 6.86 5.07
CA GLY A 174 -18.22 5.70 5.51
C GLY A 174 -17.96 4.39 4.75
N GLU A 175 -17.32 4.42 3.58
CA GLU A 175 -16.99 3.23 2.79
C GLU A 175 -15.56 2.72 3.06
N ALA A 176 -15.22 1.54 2.54
CA ALA A 176 -13.87 0.99 2.62
C ALA A 176 -12.85 1.89 1.90
N GLY A 177 -11.63 1.94 2.39
CA GLY A 177 -10.52 2.61 1.71
C GLY A 177 -9.76 1.65 0.80
N SER A 178 -8.98 2.20 -0.14
CA SER A 178 -8.15 1.45 -1.09
C SER A 178 -6.71 1.34 -0.60
N GLY A 179 -6.24 0.10 -0.46
CA GLY A 179 -4.85 -0.24 -0.16
C GLY A 179 -4.02 -0.56 -1.39
N MET A 180 -2.77 -0.81 -1.16
CA MET A 180 -1.87 -1.51 -2.07
C MET A 180 -1.03 -2.46 -1.22
N HIS A 181 -1.65 -3.58 -0.84
CA HIS A 181 -0.99 -4.58 0.00
C HIS A 181 0.20 -5.17 -0.74
N VAL A 182 1.30 -5.38 -0.06
CA VAL A 182 2.53 -5.88 -0.69
C VAL A 182 2.88 -7.24 -0.12
N HIS A 183 2.62 -8.30 -0.90
CA HIS A 183 3.15 -9.62 -0.64
C HIS A 183 4.63 -9.67 -0.98
N MET A 184 5.43 -10.40 -0.19
CA MET A 184 6.86 -10.45 -0.42
C MET A 184 7.51 -11.75 0.04
N LEU A 185 8.55 -12.15 -0.68
CA LEU A 185 9.46 -13.21 -0.29
C LEU A 185 10.87 -12.95 -0.84
N LEU A 186 11.87 -13.54 -0.19
CA LEU A 186 13.26 -13.49 -0.62
C LEU A 186 13.72 -14.82 -1.21
N MET A 187 14.56 -14.75 -2.24
CA MET A 187 15.18 -15.90 -2.89
C MET A 187 16.73 -15.78 -2.85
N LYS A 188 17.39 -16.93 -2.76
CA LYS A 188 18.84 -17.05 -2.93
C LYS A 188 19.12 -18.15 -3.96
N GLY A 189 19.49 -17.75 -5.18
CA GLY A 189 19.35 -18.61 -6.35
C GLY A 189 17.88 -19.04 -6.50
N ASP A 190 17.64 -20.33 -6.61
CA ASP A 190 16.30 -20.92 -6.71
C ASP A 190 15.72 -21.34 -5.34
N LYS A 191 16.39 -21.02 -4.23
CA LYS A 191 15.96 -21.41 -2.90
C LYS A 191 15.15 -20.29 -2.23
N PRO A 192 13.90 -20.55 -1.79
CA PRO A 192 13.12 -19.60 -1.01
C PRO A 192 13.73 -19.43 0.38
N VAL A 193 14.13 -18.19 0.73
CA VAL A 193 14.75 -17.86 2.00
C VAL A 193 13.73 -17.87 3.15
N PHE A 194 12.47 -17.60 2.84
CA PHE A 194 11.40 -17.47 3.83
C PHE A 194 10.74 -18.80 4.22
N SER A 195 11.07 -19.91 3.57
CA SER A 195 10.44 -21.19 3.81
C SER A 195 11.18 -22.05 4.84
N ASP A 196 10.43 -22.58 5.84
CA ASP A 196 10.88 -23.58 6.80
C ASP A 196 9.66 -24.38 7.29
N ASP A 197 9.63 -25.69 7.01
CA ASP A 197 8.50 -26.56 7.38
C ASP A 197 8.26 -26.65 8.90
N LYS A 198 9.25 -26.35 9.71
CA LYS A 198 9.20 -26.38 11.18
C LYS A 198 8.86 -25.04 11.83
N GLY A 199 8.91 -23.96 11.05
CA GLY A 199 8.63 -22.61 11.56
C GLY A 199 7.14 -22.35 11.72
N TYR A 200 6.80 -21.33 12.52
CA TYR A 200 5.41 -20.84 12.62
C TYR A 200 4.91 -20.45 11.22
N SER A 201 3.71 -20.90 10.86
CA SER A 201 3.13 -20.77 9.53
C SER A 201 4.07 -21.18 8.39
N HIS A 202 4.97 -22.15 8.66
CA HIS A 202 5.98 -22.64 7.73
C HIS A 202 6.97 -21.57 7.25
N LEU A 203 7.16 -20.49 8.01
CA LEU A 203 8.13 -19.44 7.74
C LEU A 203 9.43 -19.65 8.51
N SER A 204 10.54 -19.31 7.86
CA SER A 204 11.88 -19.41 8.45
C SER A 204 12.13 -18.30 9.48
N LYS A 205 13.16 -18.51 10.32
CA LYS A 205 13.65 -17.46 11.24
C LYS A 205 14.03 -16.18 10.47
N THR A 206 14.58 -16.31 9.26
CA THR A 206 14.91 -15.16 8.42
C THR A 206 13.66 -14.36 8.04
N ALA A 207 12.55 -15.04 7.69
CA ALA A 207 11.27 -14.38 7.43
C ALA A 207 10.75 -13.65 8.69
N HIS A 208 10.82 -14.30 9.86
CA HIS A 208 10.41 -13.66 11.12
C HIS A 208 11.28 -12.44 11.46
N TYR A 209 12.59 -12.51 11.27
CA TYR A 209 13.46 -11.35 11.47
C TYR A 209 13.19 -10.23 10.47
N PHE A 210 12.88 -10.58 9.22
CA PHE A 210 12.49 -9.59 8.22
C PHE A 210 11.18 -8.88 8.64
N MET A 211 10.15 -9.63 9.06
CA MET A 211 8.92 -9.06 9.64
C MET A 211 9.24 -8.20 10.87
N GLY A 212 10.14 -8.66 11.74
CA GLY A 212 10.59 -7.90 12.91
C GLY A 212 11.19 -6.54 12.53
N GLY A 213 11.97 -6.46 11.46
CA GLY A 213 12.48 -5.21 10.93
C GLY A 213 11.38 -4.28 10.42
N LEU A 214 10.43 -4.83 9.64
CA LEU A 214 9.27 -4.06 9.19
C LEU A 214 8.47 -3.48 10.36
N LEU A 215 8.16 -4.29 11.37
CA LEU A 215 7.36 -3.86 12.53
C LEU A 215 8.10 -2.87 13.44
N LYS A 216 9.44 -3.00 13.55
CA LYS A 216 10.27 -2.04 14.28
C LYS A 216 10.20 -0.65 13.66
N HIS A 217 10.35 -0.59 12.33
CA HIS A 217 10.42 0.65 11.57
C HIS A 217 9.08 1.09 10.98
N ILE A 218 7.96 0.46 11.38
CA ILE A 218 6.67 0.66 10.70
C ILE A 218 6.19 2.11 10.74
N ASP A 219 6.45 2.84 11.83
CA ASP A 219 6.02 4.22 11.97
C ASP A 219 6.73 5.12 10.96
N SER A 220 8.03 4.96 10.79
CA SER A 220 8.82 5.69 9.79
C SER A 220 8.53 5.20 8.36
N LEU A 221 8.29 3.90 8.16
CA LEU A 221 7.88 3.35 6.89
C LEU A 221 6.57 3.95 6.38
N CYS A 222 5.61 4.22 7.27
CA CYS A 222 4.33 4.85 6.91
C CYS A 222 4.53 6.20 6.21
N ALA A 223 5.58 6.96 6.49
CA ALA A 223 5.86 8.20 5.76
C ALA A 223 6.13 7.96 4.26
N LEU A 224 6.65 6.79 3.88
CA LEU A 224 6.98 6.42 2.50
C LEU A 224 5.93 5.52 1.85
N THR A 225 5.25 4.69 2.63
CA THR A 225 4.22 3.74 2.14
C THR A 225 2.81 4.32 2.16
N ASN A 226 2.57 5.37 2.97
CA ASN A 226 1.29 6.07 3.16
C ASN A 226 1.51 7.60 3.11
N PRO A 227 1.99 8.16 1.99
CA PRO A 227 2.59 9.48 1.94
C PRO A 227 1.59 10.63 1.75
N SER A 228 0.32 10.41 1.99
CA SER A 228 -0.71 11.44 1.88
C SER A 228 -1.47 11.62 3.19
N THR A 229 -2.01 12.81 3.45
CA THR A 229 -2.92 13.02 4.59
C THR A 229 -4.17 12.15 4.49
N ASN A 230 -4.60 11.83 3.26
CA ASN A 230 -5.73 10.94 2.99
C ASN A 230 -5.43 9.48 3.33
N SER A 231 -4.17 9.04 3.28
CA SER A 231 -3.74 7.69 3.67
C SER A 231 -4.21 7.33 5.09
N PHE A 232 -4.11 8.28 6.02
CA PHE A 232 -4.48 8.08 7.43
C PHE A 232 -5.99 8.14 7.69
N LYS A 233 -6.79 8.57 6.71
CA LYS A 233 -8.25 8.43 6.72
C LYS A 233 -8.69 7.01 6.35
N ARG A 234 -7.84 6.24 5.65
CA ARG A 234 -8.04 4.81 5.40
C ARG A 234 -7.65 3.96 6.61
N LEU A 235 -6.54 4.28 7.29
CA LEU A 235 -5.98 3.51 8.39
C LEU A 235 -6.77 3.71 9.70
N VAL A 236 -8.05 3.40 9.65
CA VAL A 236 -9.00 3.52 10.77
C VAL A 236 -9.70 2.19 11.04
N PRO A 237 -10.10 1.89 12.30
CA PRO A 237 -10.80 0.65 12.62
C PRO A 237 -12.14 0.49 11.89
N GLY A 238 -12.52 -0.75 11.60
CA GLY A 238 -13.88 -1.09 11.09
C GLY A 238 -14.01 -1.22 9.57
N PHE A 239 -12.91 -1.02 8.80
CA PHE A 239 -12.93 -1.06 7.34
C PHE A 239 -11.89 -2.02 6.74
N GLU A 240 -11.58 -3.11 7.43
CA GLU A 240 -10.55 -4.10 7.06
C GLU A 240 -9.11 -3.53 6.89
N ALA A 241 -8.92 -2.25 7.22
CA ALA A 241 -7.61 -1.62 7.22
C ALA A 241 -6.79 -2.07 8.44
N PRO A 242 -5.48 -2.32 8.29
CA PRO A 242 -4.64 -2.68 9.42
C PRO A 242 -4.43 -1.47 10.33
N VAL A 243 -4.69 -1.64 11.61
CA VAL A 243 -4.48 -0.59 12.62
C VAL A 243 -3.53 -1.00 13.73
N THR A 244 -3.28 -2.30 13.90
CA THR A 244 -2.46 -2.85 14.97
C THR A 244 -1.11 -3.31 14.43
N VAL A 245 -0.04 -2.81 15.04
CA VAL A 245 1.34 -3.20 14.73
C VAL A 245 1.58 -4.63 15.21
N GLY A 246 1.68 -5.54 14.27
CA GLY A 246 1.92 -6.95 14.56
C GLY A 246 1.70 -7.84 13.35
N TYR A 247 1.85 -9.16 13.59
CA TYR A 247 1.67 -10.16 12.54
C TYR A 247 0.72 -11.29 13.00
N ALA A 248 0.06 -11.92 12.04
CA ALA A 248 -0.84 -13.03 12.27
C ALA A 248 -1.04 -13.89 11.02
N THR A 249 -1.51 -15.13 11.22
CA THR A 249 -1.96 -16.00 10.14
C THR A 249 -3.42 -15.70 9.80
N SER A 250 -3.70 -15.36 8.54
CA SER A 250 -5.06 -15.13 8.01
C SER A 250 -5.88 -14.02 8.70
N ASN A 251 -5.28 -13.20 9.56
CA ASN A 251 -5.96 -12.12 10.26
C ASN A 251 -5.73 -10.78 9.53
N ARG A 252 -6.82 -10.14 9.07
CA ARG A 252 -6.79 -8.88 8.31
C ARG A 252 -6.59 -7.63 9.17
N SER A 253 -6.74 -7.71 10.48
CA SER A 253 -6.56 -6.57 11.40
C SER A 253 -5.10 -6.28 11.75
N ALA A 254 -4.19 -7.22 11.51
CA ALA A 254 -2.75 -7.06 11.72
C ALA A 254 -2.07 -6.38 10.52
N VAL A 255 -1.03 -5.60 10.77
CA VAL A 255 -0.22 -4.93 9.73
C VAL A 255 0.47 -5.93 8.81
N ILE A 256 0.90 -7.07 9.35
CA ILE A 256 1.47 -8.17 8.56
C ILE A 256 0.54 -9.39 8.64
N ARG A 257 0.08 -9.86 7.48
CA ARG A 257 -0.70 -11.08 7.33
C ARG A 257 0.13 -12.17 6.66
N ILE A 258 0.09 -13.38 7.21
CA ILE A 258 0.66 -14.57 6.58
C ILE A 258 -0.49 -15.32 5.89
N PRO A 259 -0.51 -15.42 4.54
CA PRO A 259 -1.59 -16.08 3.82
C PRO A 259 -1.50 -17.60 3.98
N ALA A 260 -2.49 -18.22 4.62
CA ALA A 260 -2.52 -19.65 4.89
C ALA A 260 -2.62 -20.54 3.61
N TYR A 261 -3.02 -19.94 2.48
CA TYR A 261 -3.10 -20.64 1.19
C TYR A 261 -1.73 -20.79 0.50
N ALA A 262 -0.70 -20.06 0.91
CA ALA A 262 0.65 -20.13 0.32
C ALA A 262 1.44 -21.33 0.88
N LYS A 263 1.04 -22.55 0.48
CA LYS A 263 1.51 -23.79 1.12
C LYS A 263 2.84 -24.32 0.59
N THR A 264 3.17 -24.07 -0.69
CA THR A 264 4.43 -24.58 -1.27
C THR A 264 5.61 -23.70 -0.88
N PRO A 265 6.82 -24.25 -0.73
CA PRO A 265 8.01 -23.48 -0.33
C PRO A 265 8.24 -22.20 -1.14
N ASN A 266 8.08 -22.26 -2.47
CA ASN A 266 8.28 -21.13 -3.38
C ASN A 266 7.15 -20.08 -3.33
N MET A 267 6.06 -20.37 -2.64
CA MET A 267 4.92 -19.44 -2.47
C MET A 267 4.83 -18.88 -1.06
N ARG A 268 5.56 -19.43 -0.10
CA ARG A 268 5.53 -18.99 1.31
C ARG A 268 6.04 -17.57 1.41
N ARG A 269 5.15 -16.70 1.87
CA ARG A 269 5.34 -15.26 1.94
C ARG A 269 4.49 -14.66 3.04
N PHE A 270 4.67 -13.40 3.28
CA PHE A 270 3.76 -12.59 4.06
C PHE A 270 3.40 -11.31 3.31
N GLU A 271 2.40 -10.64 3.78
CA GLU A 271 1.76 -9.46 3.20
C GLU A 271 1.88 -8.30 4.18
N LEU A 272 2.42 -7.18 3.73
CA LEU A 272 2.39 -5.90 4.43
C LEU A 272 1.16 -5.12 3.96
N ARG A 273 0.24 -4.80 4.87
CA ARG A 273 -1.12 -4.35 4.54
C ARG A 273 -1.34 -2.85 4.65
N ASN A 274 -0.45 -2.11 5.31
CA ASN A 274 -0.61 -0.66 5.46
C ASN A 274 -0.38 0.14 4.17
N PRO A 275 0.49 -0.22 3.20
CA PRO A 275 0.75 0.62 2.05
C PRO A 275 -0.51 0.95 1.26
N ASP A 276 -0.49 2.10 0.59
CA ASP A 276 -1.50 2.49 -0.40
C ASP A 276 -0.84 3.00 -1.69
N ALA A 277 -1.62 3.05 -2.75
CA ALA A 277 -1.12 3.32 -4.09
C ALA A 277 -0.78 4.80 -4.36
N THR A 278 -0.87 5.70 -3.36
CA THR A 278 -0.33 7.07 -3.47
C THR A 278 1.18 7.11 -3.30
N CYS A 279 1.78 6.03 -2.79
CA CYS A 279 3.23 5.96 -2.61
C CYS A 279 3.98 5.97 -3.96
N ASN A 280 5.22 6.44 -3.91
CA ASN A 280 6.17 6.20 -4.98
C ASN A 280 6.67 4.75 -4.85
N PRO A 281 6.38 3.84 -5.81
CA PRO A 281 6.67 2.41 -5.63
C PRO A 281 8.17 2.11 -5.48
N TYR A 282 9.02 2.86 -6.15
CA TYR A 282 10.47 2.67 -6.03
C TYR A 282 10.98 3.00 -4.63
N LEU A 283 10.51 4.11 -4.04
CA LEU A 283 10.88 4.49 -2.67
C LEU A 283 10.26 3.55 -1.63
N ALA A 284 8.97 3.25 -1.79
CA ALA A 284 8.25 2.38 -0.85
C ALA A 284 8.84 0.97 -0.81
N TYR A 285 9.07 0.34 -1.96
CA TYR A 285 9.61 -1.02 -2.01
C TYR A 285 11.08 -1.08 -1.58
N ALA A 286 11.87 -0.05 -1.91
CA ALA A 286 13.24 0.07 -1.40
C ALA A 286 13.26 0.19 0.14
N ALA A 287 12.38 1.03 0.71
CA ALA A 287 12.28 1.21 2.15
C ALA A 287 11.83 -0.07 2.88
N ILE A 288 10.83 -0.77 2.33
CA ILE A 288 10.37 -2.09 2.82
C ILE A 288 11.55 -3.08 2.82
N LEU A 289 12.31 -3.18 1.72
CA LEU A 289 13.47 -4.04 1.63
C LEU A 289 14.52 -3.68 2.68
N MET A 290 14.87 -2.40 2.82
CA MET A 290 15.87 -1.93 3.77
C MET A 290 15.47 -2.19 5.22
N ALA A 291 14.21 -1.95 5.60
CA ALA A 291 13.70 -2.26 6.92
C ALA A 291 13.75 -3.76 7.24
N GLY A 292 13.35 -4.60 6.29
CA GLY A 292 13.42 -6.05 6.45
C GLY A 292 14.85 -6.56 6.58
N LEU A 293 15.79 -6.03 5.78
CA LEU A 293 17.22 -6.39 5.87
C LEU A 293 17.83 -5.96 7.21
N ASP A 294 17.46 -4.79 7.75
CA ASP A 294 17.85 -4.36 9.10
C ASP A 294 17.38 -5.38 10.15
N GLY A 295 16.13 -5.84 10.03
CA GLY A 295 15.58 -6.87 10.89
C GLY A 295 16.35 -8.18 10.87
N VAL A 296 16.76 -8.65 9.69
CA VAL A 296 17.57 -9.89 9.55
C VAL A 296 18.95 -9.71 10.12
N LYS A 297 19.63 -8.59 9.81
CA LYS A 297 21.00 -8.28 10.30
C LYS A 297 21.05 -8.21 11.83
N ASN A 298 20.05 -7.58 12.44
CA ASN A 298 19.97 -7.36 13.89
C ASN A 298 19.19 -8.47 14.61
N LYS A 299 18.70 -9.49 13.89
CA LYS A 299 17.92 -10.62 14.42
C LYS A 299 16.73 -10.15 15.26
N ILE A 300 15.98 -9.17 14.75
CA ILE A 300 14.82 -8.59 15.43
C ILE A 300 13.68 -9.61 15.40
N ASP A 301 13.43 -10.23 16.53
CA ASP A 301 12.40 -11.26 16.68
C ASP A 301 11.06 -10.61 17.05
N PRO A 302 10.05 -10.62 16.15
CA PRO A 302 8.77 -9.97 16.43
C PRO A 302 8.01 -10.61 17.57
N HIS A 303 8.18 -11.91 17.81
CA HIS A 303 7.54 -12.60 18.94
C HIS A 303 8.11 -12.10 20.29
N LYS A 304 9.44 -11.99 20.40
CA LYS A 304 10.09 -11.48 21.62
C LYS A 304 9.75 -10.03 21.92
N ASN A 305 9.40 -9.26 20.90
CA ASN A 305 8.98 -7.87 21.05
C ASN A 305 7.47 -7.71 21.31
N GLY A 306 6.72 -8.82 21.45
CA GLY A 306 5.29 -8.76 21.72
C GLY A 306 4.43 -8.32 20.52
N TRP A 307 4.95 -8.43 19.28
CA TRP A 307 4.23 -8.05 18.06
C TRP A 307 3.49 -9.22 17.41
N GLY A 308 3.10 -10.23 18.19
CA GLY A 308 2.34 -11.40 17.73
C GLY A 308 3.09 -12.73 17.93
N PRO A 309 2.55 -13.84 17.36
CA PRO A 309 1.39 -13.86 16.45
C PRO A 309 0.07 -13.51 17.14
N PHE A 310 -0.78 -12.72 16.49
CA PHE A 310 -2.12 -12.36 16.95
C PHE A 310 -3.17 -13.20 16.19
N ASP A 311 -3.28 -14.48 16.53
CA ASP A 311 -4.18 -15.42 15.86
C ASP A 311 -5.64 -15.31 16.37
N VAL A 312 -6.02 -14.12 16.85
CA VAL A 312 -7.36 -13.76 17.31
C VAL A 312 -7.83 -12.51 16.56
N ASN A 313 -9.13 -12.32 16.42
CA ASN A 313 -9.65 -11.11 15.80
C ASN A 313 -9.44 -9.92 16.74
N LEU A 314 -8.48 -9.05 16.41
CA LEU A 314 -8.10 -7.91 17.22
C LEU A 314 -9.22 -6.86 17.38
N TYR A 315 -10.20 -6.83 16.48
CA TYR A 315 -11.36 -5.95 16.61
C TYR A 315 -12.30 -6.35 17.74
N HIS A 316 -12.29 -7.63 18.15
CA HIS A 316 -13.14 -8.17 19.20
C HIS A 316 -12.45 -8.29 20.57
N LEU A 317 -11.20 -7.83 20.69
CA LEU A 317 -10.52 -7.78 21.99
C LEU A 317 -11.21 -6.78 22.94
N PRO A 318 -11.18 -7.02 24.26
CA PRO A 318 -11.56 -6.05 25.26
C PRO A 318 -10.73 -4.75 25.12
N GLU A 319 -11.32 -3.60 25.42
CA GLU A 319 -10.64 -2.30 25.25
C GLU A 319 -9.34 -2.19 26.07
N GLU A 320 -9.30 -2.82 27.26
CA GLU A 320 -8.08 -2.89 28.09
C GLU A 320 -6.92 -3.65 27.40
N GLU A 321 -7.24 -4.65 26.58
CA GLU A 321 -6.23 -5.40 25.81
C GLU A 321 -5.84 -4.63 24.54
N LYS A 322 -6.81 -4.02 23.85
CA LYS A 322 -6.53 -3.14 22.70
C LYS A 322 -5.60 -1.98 23.06
N ALA A 323 -5.80 -1.36 24.23
CA ALA A 323 -5.00 -0.25 24.71
C ALA A 323 -3.50 -0.62 24.93
N LYS A 324 -3.18 -1.89 25.06
CA LYS A 324 -1.79 -2.39 25.18
C LYS A 324 -1.11 -2.60 23.83
N LEU A 325 -1.89 -2.65 22.76
CA LEU A 325 -1.37 -2.89 21.40
C LEU A 325 -0.87 -1.57 20.81
N LYS A 326 0.29 -1.64 20.17
CA LYS A 326 0.81 -0.50 19.41
C LYS A 326 -0.02 -0.31 18.14
N GLY A 327 -0.56 0.90 17.93
CA GLY A 327 -1.21 1.29 16.68
C GLY A 327 -0.22 1.87 15.67
N LEU A 328 -0.67 2.00 14.41
CA LEU A 328 0.03 2.77 13.38
C LEU A 328 -0.06 4.28 13.68
N PRO A 329 0.81 5.12 13.07
CA PRO A 329 0.67 6.57 13.15
C PRO A 329 -0.73 7.04 12.76
N VAL A 330 -1.25 8.04 13.45
CA VAL A 330 -2.61 8.56 13.23
C VAL A 330 -2.67 9.68 12.19
N SER A 331 -1.53 10.16 11.73
CA SER A 331 -1.42 11.22 10.73
C SER A 331 -0.08 11.15 9.98
N LEU A 332 -0.03 11.82 8.81
CA LEU A 332 1.22 11.94 8.06
C LEU A 332 2.29 12.67 8.87
N ASP A 333 1.95 13.72 9.63
CA ASP A 333 2.91 14.41 10.49
C ASP A 333 3.56 13.48 11.51
N LYS A 334 2.78 12.57 12.13
CA LYS A 334 3.32 11.57 13.06
C LYS A 334 4.24 10.56 12.39
N ALA A 335 3.93 10.15 11.17
CA ALA A 335 4.81 9.30 10.38
C ALA A 335 6.11 10.03 9.96
N LEU A 336 6.02 11.34 9.65
CA LEU A 336 7.19 12.17 9.36
C LEU A 336 8.06 12.42 10.59
N ASP A 337 7.46 12.63 11.78
CA ASP A 337 8.20 12.68 13.05
C ASP A 337 9.00 11.37 13.27
N ALA A 338 8.37 10.23 13.00
CA ALA A 338 9.03 8.94 13.12
C ALA A 338 10.14 8.75 12.07
N LEU A 339 9.92 9.19 10.82
CA LEU A 339 10.96 9.11 9.77
C LEU A 339 12.16 9.99 10.10
N GLU A 340 11.95 11.18 10.65
CA GLU A 340 13.03 12.07 11.09
C GLU A 340 13.87 11.42 12.19
N ALA A 341 13.23 10.73 13.13
CA ALA A 341 13.88 10.08 14.26
C ALA A 341 14.51 8.71 13.92
N ASP A 342 13.93 7.99 12.95
CA ASP A 342 14.30 6.60 12.61
C ASP A 342 14.39 6.40 11.09
N HIS A 343 15.49 6.84 10.49
CA HIS A 343 15.80 6.62 9.06
C HIS A 343 17.18 6.00 8.82
N ALA A 344 17.95 5.73 9.86
CA ALA A 344 19.30 5.17 9.71
C ALA A 344 19.31 3.84 8.94
N TYR A 345 18.24 3.04 9.00
CA TYR A 345 18.14 1.80 8.23
C TYR A 345 18.04 2.07 6.73
N LEU A 346 17.48 3.20 6.29
CA LEU A 346 17.36 3.58 4.88
C LEU A 346 18.71 3.97 4.27
N THR A 347 19.58 4.63 5.04
CA THR A 347 20.86 5.14 4.57
C THR A 347 21.97 4.08 4.54
N GLN A 348 21.72 2.89 5.10
CA GLN A 348 22.69 1.80 5.09
C GLN A 348 23.15 1.48 3.67
N GLY A 349 24.48 1.35 3.50
CA GLY A 349 25.08 1.09 2.19
C GLY A 349 24.94 2.22 1.17
N GLY A 350 24.54 3.41 1.60
CA GLY A 350 24.34 4.57 0.73
C GLY A 350 23.09 4.44 -0.17
N VAL A 351 22.07 3.66 0.25
CA VAL A 351 20.89 3.38 -0.55
C VAL A 351 20.01 4.62 -0.69
N PHE A 352 19.58 5.21 0.43
CA PHE A 352 18.86 6.49 0.42
C PHE A 352 19.85 7.60 0.77
N PRO A 353 20.03 8.60 -0.09
CA PRO A 353 20.79 9.80 0.27
C PRO A 353 20.09 10.57 1.38
N GLU A 354 20.87 11.08 2.34
CA GLU A 354 20.36 11.84 3.49
C GLU A 354 19.59 13.10 3.05
N ASP A 355 20.11 13.82 2.08
CA ASP A 355 19.49 15.01 1.52
C ASP A 355 18.11 14.75 0.88
N LEU A 356 17.92 13.55 0.31
CA LEU A 356 16.60 13.13 -0.18
C LEU A 356 15.61 13.01 0.97
N ILE A 357 15.98 12.34 2.07
CA ILE A 357 15.11 12.13 3.24
C ILE A 357 14.72 13.48 3.85
N VAL A 358 15.70 14.36 4.06
CA VAL A 358 15.47 15.71 4.61
C VAL A 358 14.53 16.52 3.73
N ASN A 359 14.76 16.55 2.41
CA ASN A 359 13.91 17.27 1.46
C ASN A 359 12.51 16.65 1.36
N TYR A 360 12.40 15.33 1.42
CA TYR A 360 11.13 14.63 1.43
C TYR A 360 10.27 15.03 2.64
N ILE A 361 10.84 14.96 3.84
CA ILE A 361 10.18 15.37 5.09
C ILE A 361 9.73 16.83 5.01
N LYS A 362 10.62 17.72 4.58
CA LYS A 362 10.30 19.15 4.43
C LYS A 362 9.11 19.40 3.50
N ASN A 363 9.11 18.75 2.32
CA ASN A 363 8.06 18.92 1.33
C ASN A 363 6.72 18.36 1.85
N LYS A 364 6.73 17.19 2.51
CA LYS A 364 5.53 16.59 3.06
C LYS A 364 4.96 17.35 4.26
N ARG A 365 5.80 17.94 5.10
CA ARG A 365 5.33 18.85 6.18
C ARG A 365 4.67 20.10 5.61
N SER A 366 5.19 20.67 4.49
CA SER A 366 4.54 21.79 3.80
C SER A 366 3.15 21.41 3.29
N GLU A 367 3.01 20.22 2.67
CA GLU A 367 1.73 19.68 2.21
C GLU A 367 0.72 19.55 3.38
N CYS A 368 1.14 18.99 4.51
CA CYS A 368 0.31 18.88 5.71
C CYS A 368 -0.14 20.27 6.23
N ALA A 369 0.80 21.21 6.31
CA ALA A 369 0.52 22.56 6.80
C ALA A 369 -0.42 23.34 5.89
N ASP A 370 -0.34 23.14 4.57
CA ASP A 370 -1.23 23.79 3.62
C ASP A 370 -2.66 23.24 3.69
N LEU A 371 -2.80 21.90 3.79
CA LEU A 371 -4.11 21.27 3.94
C LEU A 371 -4.76 21.58 5.29
N ALA A 372 -3.99 21.73 6.36
CA ALA A 372 -4.50 22.06 7.69
C ALA A 372 -5.10 23.48 7.80
N LYS A 373 -4.84 24.35 6.83
CA LYS A 373 -5.41 25.72 6.78
C LYS A 373 -6.80 25.76 6.15
N ILE A 374 -7.24 24.68 5.52
CA ILE A 374 -8.49 24.63 4.81
C ILE A 374 -9.60 24.18 5.77
N PRO A 375 -10.61 25.03 6.07
CA PRO A 375 -11.75 24.62 6.87
C PRO A 375 -12.48 23.47 6.17
N THR A 376 -13.06 22.55 6.94
CA THR A 376 -13.73 21.36 6.39
C THR A 376 -15.22 21.37 6.69
N VAL A 377 -16.04 20.73 5.86
CA VAL A 377 -17.49 20.63 6.08
C VAL A 377 -17.87 20.14 7.49
N PRO A 378 -17.21 19.11 8.07
CA PRO A 378 -17.49 18.69 9.43
C PRO A 378 -17.19 19.75 10.51
N GLU A 379 -16.29 20.71 10.25
CA GLU A 379 -16.03 21.81 11.19
C GLU A 379 -17.18 22.83 11.16
N PHE A 380 -17.77 23.10 10.00
CA PHE A 380 -18.97 23.91 9.90
C PHE A 380 -20.15 23.29 10.66
N ASP A 381 -20.37 21.99 10.51
CA ASP A 381 -21.41 21.28 11.25
C ASP A 381 -21.25 21.40 12.78
N ARG A 382 -20.01 21.35 13.26
CA ARG A 382 -19.72 21.35 14.70
C ARG A 382 -19.60 22.73 15.34
N TYR A 383 -19.07 23.71 14.60
CA TYR A 383 -18.57 24.95 15.21
C TYR A 383 -19.20 26.21 14.63
N PHE A 384 -20.02 26.13 13.57
CA PHE A 384 -20.54 27.33 12.90
C PHE A 384 -21.37 28.23 13.82
N ASN A 385 -22.07 27.67 14.78
CA ASN A 385 -22.93 28.38 15.73
C ASN A 385 -22.34 28.41 17.17
N CYS A 386 -21.05 28.25 17.34
CA CYS A 386 -20.42 28.38 18.67
C CYS A 386 -20.33 29.84 19.13
#